data_a7f61321a63bd25178ab17498d339af6
#
_entry.id   a7f61321a63bd25178ab17498d339af6
#
_cell.length_a   1.000
_cell.length_b   1.000
_cell.length_c   1.000
_cell.angle_alpha   90.00
_cell.angle_beta   90.00
_cell.angle_gamma   90.00
#
_symmetry.space_group_name_H-M   'P 1'
#
loop_
_entity.id
_entity.type
_entity.pdbx_description
1 polymer ?
#
loop_
_entity_poly.entity_id
_entity_poly.type
_entity_poly.pdbx_seq_one_letter_code
_entity_poly.pdbx_strand_id
1 'polypeptide(L)'
;MNHHFLRYLTTTLFLIPFFLQSNSSFAFRNLGVPVKEGIPWGSYAGPGKSGKIDTIYIVLGRYKESVSLLAVHPDTGEVRQFNSPLPDEMGSWGFAIDQENRIYLGSYYHAHLLRFDPKTEKWDDLGRPGGESETFICSLTTAPDGKIWGGTFPSAKLFSYDPKTGETKNFGRMDEKQFYCYPTAGGDGLIYCAIRFEKTDIGVFDPAKETKVSLIPLEERRSGWLSLTRGEDGKIYANLPSGKWVRIEDAKNLLEMKVSEIPFPKRGLPDGRQFHVVDSRLLKIKNPTTKEEKQIPFQHEASGAFIFVVGSGPDRRIYGSSMLPLRLFVYDPQDQSLTNLGQAAQASGQVYSMGTYGDKLYLCSYPGARISIYDPKKLIRFGDGEDANPRDLGPLGEGQDRPRAMIAGPHGKIFIGSYPDYGNHGGAISVYDPKKNERRNYRHIVKDQSIASLAYIEKLDLIAVGSSVRGGGGTRAIEKEARLILWDPKAEKKIFEVVPVPEARAIISLAVTPDGLIYGITDNEKVFVFDPVQKEVRKIFDLGLKRPVEVSFQMGPDGLLYGLTQEMIFFIQPGKDQAFPMAKPPVPITSGMTISGRMIYFGSHANLYQFEIPSDNF
;
A
#
# COMPACT_ATOMS: atom_id res chain seq x y z
N MET A 1 -14.52 -50.46 -77.47
CA MET A 1 -13.09 -50.75 -77.43
C MET A 1 -12.48 -49.93 -76.27
N ASN A 2 -12.04 -50.70 -75.35
CA ASN A 2 -11.29 -50.44 -74.12
C ASN A 2 -10.26 -49.31 -74.15
N HIS A 3 -10.13 -48.54 -73.06
CA HIS A 3 -8.86 -48.52 -72.29
C HIS A 3 -9.09 -47.84 -70.92
N HIS A 4 -8.79 -48.61 -69.87
CA HIS A 4 -8.67 -48.21 -68.46
C HIS A 4 -7.51 -47.29 -68.28
N PHE A 5 -7.69 -46.24 -67.43
CA PHE A 5 -6.57 -45.55 -66.73
C PHE A 5 -6.80 -45.60 -65.24
N LEU A 6 -5.98 -46.45 -64.58
CA LEU A 6 -5.83 -46.52 -63.13
C LEU A 6 -5.10 -45.27 -62.65
N ARG A 7 -5.71 -44.49 -61.77
CA ARG A 7 -5.01 -43.45 -60.98
C ARG A 7 -4.78 -43.97 -59.56
N TYR A 8 -3.52 -44.14 -59.20
CA TYR A 8 -3.07 -44.37 -57.83
C TYR A 8 -3.31 -43.13 -57.00
N LEU A 9 -4.19 -43.18 -55.97
CA LEU A 9 -4.26 -42.22 -54.88
C LEU A 9 -3.21 -42.65 -53.80
N THR A 10 -2.13 -41.93 -53.70
CA THR A 10 -1.21 -42.00 -52.54
C THR A 10 -1.82 -41.17 -51.39
N THR A 11 -2.39 -41.86 -50.42
CA THR A 11 -2.87 -41.26 -49.18
C THR A 11 -1.68 -41.04 -48.25
N THR A 12 -1.20 -39.81 -48.16
CA THR A 12 -0.20 -39.41 -47.15
C THR A 12 -0.91 -39.27 -45.81
N LEU A 13 -0.77 -40.24 -44.94
CA LEU A 13 -1.19 -40.14 -43.54
C LEU A 13 -0.30 -39.11 -42.84
N PHE A 14 -0.82 -37.96 -42.55
CA PHE A 14 -0.25 -37.04 -41.57
C PHE A 14 -0.50 -37.61 -40.16
N LEU A 15 0.52 -38.25 -39.57
CA LEU A 15 0.57 -38.55 -38.14
C LEU A 15 0.69 -37.20 -37.38
N ILE A 16 -0.44 -36.70 -36.92
CA ILE A 16 -0.45 -35.64 -35.88
C ILE A 16 -0.04 -36.35 -34.60
N PRO A 17 1.06 -35.97 -33.95
CA PRO A 17 1.37 -36.52 -32.64
C PRO A 17 0.29 -36.03 -31.67
N PHE A 18 -0.59 -36.94 -31.29
CA PHE A 18 -1.43 -36.78 -30.10
C PHE A 18 -0.48 -36.70 -28.90
N PHE A 19 -0.14 -35.50 -28.47
CA PHE A 19 0.33 -35.27 -27.12
C PHE A 19 -0.81 -35.68 -26.19
N LEU A 20 -0.71 -36.89 -25.67
CA LEU A 20 -1.43 -37.30 -24.47
C LEU A 20 -1.04 -36.30 -23.38
N GLN A 21 -1.82 -35.25 -23.18
CA GLN A 21 -1.83 -34.49 -21.95
C GLN A 21 -2.19 -35.48 -20.84
N SER A 22 -1.18 -35.99 -20.15
CA SER A 22 -1.37 -36.54 -18.83
C SER A 22 -2.02 -35.42 -17.99
N ASN A 23 -3.29 -35.57 -17.68
CA ASN A 23 -3.99 -34.76 -16.69
C ASN A 23 -3.42 -35.05 -15.29
N SER A 24 -2.15 -34.74 -15.06
CA SER A 24 -1.69 -34.42 -13.70
C SER A 24 -2.36 -33.10 -13.36
N SER A 25 -3.45 -33.15 -12.64
CA SER A 25 -4.07 -31.96 -12.06
C SER A 25 -3.02 -31.32 -11.15
N PHE A 26 -2.36 -30.28 -11.64
CA PHE A 26 -1.45 -29.47 -10.83
C PHE A 26 -2.20 -29.06 -9.56
N ALA A 27 -1.74 -29.56 -8.41
CA ALA A 27 -2.49 -29.40 -7.17
C ALA A 27 -2.26 -28.02 -6.56
N PHE A 28 -3.08 -27.07 -6.97
CA PHE A 28 -3.26 -25.84 -6.20
C PHE A 28 -4.08 -26.12 -4.95
N ARG A 29 -3.60 -25.69 -3.81
CA ARG A 29 -4.34 -25.78 -2.55
C ARG A 29 -4.58 -24.40 -1.97
N ASN A 30 -5.83 -24.06 -1.72
CA ASN A 30 -6.20 -22.91 -0.91
C ASN A 30 -6.01 -23.25 0.57
N LEU A 31 -5.13 -22.50 1.25
CA LEU A 31 -4.81 -22.69 2.66
C LEU A 31 -5.73 -21.85 3.58
N GLY A 32 -6.54 -20.95 2.99
CA GLY A 32 -7.50 -20.16 3.71
C GLY A 32 -7.11 -18.68 3.87
N VAL A 33 -7.90 -17.98 4.67
CA VAL A 33 -7.77 -16.54 4.95
C VAL A 33 -7.11 -16.34 6.31
N PRO A 34 -5.86 -15.85 6.38
CA PRO A 34 -5.14 -15.70 7.64
C PRO A 34 -5.65 -14.54 8.51
N VAL A 35 -6.13 -13.46 7.90
CA VAL A 35 -6.50 -12.23 8.60
C VAL A 35 -7.91 -11.82 8.21
N LYS A 36 -8.86 -11.96 9.14
CA LYS A 36 -10.28 -11.57 8.99
C LYS A 36 -10.56 -10.31 9.82
N GLU A 37 -9.95 -9.20 9.42
CA GLU A 37 -10.07 -7.91 10.08
C GLU A 37 -10.27 -6.78 9.07
N GLY A 38 -11.04 -5.75 9.47
CA GLY A 38 -11.09 -4.47 8.79
C GLY A 38 -10.16 -3.46 9.43
N ILE A 39 -9.89 -2.36 8.74
CA ILE A 39 -9.06 -1.27 9.23
C ILE A 39 -9.91 -0.10 9.72
N PRO A 40 -9.72 0.39 10.96
CA PRO A 40 -10.29 1.66 11.40
C PRO A 40 -9.58 2.83 10.71
N TRP A 41 -10.31 3.56 9.86
CA TRP A 41 -9.80 4.75 9.19
C TRP A 41 -9.89 6.02 10.02
N GLY A 42 -10.83 6.06 10.94
CA GLY A 42 -11.05 7.18 11.85
C GLY A 42 -12.16 6.89 12.84
N SER A 43 -12.18 7.66 13.93
CA SER A 43 -13.26 7.60 14.92
C SER A 43 -13.75 9.02 15.24
N TYR A 44 -15.08 9.18 15.32
CA TYR A 44 -15.74 10.46 15.40
C TYR A 44 -16.90 10.40 16.39
N ALA A 45 -17.08 11.43 17.23
CA ALA A 45 -18.32 11.62 17.96
C ALA A 45 -19.42 12.06 16.97
N GLY A 46 -20.58 11.46 17.09
CA GLY A 46 -21.69 11.75 16.19
C GLY A 46 -23.06 11.51 16.82
N PRO A 47 -24.11 11.88 16.11
CA PRO A 47 -25.48 11.76 16.59
C PRO A 47 -25.93 10.29 16.66
N GLY A 48 -26.58 9.91 17.76
CA GLY A 48 -27.34 8.68 17.85
C GLY A 48 -28.77 8.84 17.28
N LYS A 49 -29.63 7.83 17.48
CA LYS A 49 -31.04 7.85 17.07
C LYS A 49 -31.83 9.05 17.62
N SER A 50 -31.47 9.53 18.80
CA SER A 50 -32.09 10.67 19.44
C SER A 50 -31.74 12.02 18.79
N GLY A 51 -30.71 12.04 17.90
CA GLY A 51 -30.10 13.24 17.36
C GLY A 51 -29.10 13.91 18.30
N LYS A 52 -28.87 13.37 19.50
CA LYS A 52 -27.81 13.86 20.41
C LYS A 52 -26.47 13.25 20.00
N ILE A 53 -25.38 13.98 20.26
CA ILE A 53 -24.00 13.49 20.05
C ILE A 53 -23.65 12.58 21.23
N ASP A 54 -24.06 11.34 21.15
CA ASP A 54 -23.92 10.30 22.21
C ASP A 54 -23.32 8.99 21.68
N THR A 55 -22.88 8.97 20.44
CA THR A 55 -22.38 7.77 19.77
C THR A 55 -20.97 8.02 19.23
N ILE A 56 -20.08 7.03 19.34
CA ILE A 56 -18.77 7.03 18.71
C ILE A 56 -18.86 6.19 17.44
N TYR A 57 -18.64 6.82 16.29
CA TYR A 57 -18.57 6.14 15.00
C TYR A 57 -17.13 5.81 14.65
N ILE A 58 -16.86 4.55 14.33
CA ILE A 58 -15.61 4.09 13.77
C ILE A 58 -15.86 3.79 12.30
N VAL A 59 -15.15 4.51 11.41
CA VAL A 59 -15.18 4.21 9.96
C VAL A 59 -14.30 3.00 9.71
N LEU A 60 -14.91 1.89 9.31
CA LEU A 60 -14.22 0.61 9.09
C LEU A 60 -14.08 0.34 7.60
N GLY A 61 -12.84 0.22 7.15
CA GLY A 61 -12.50 -0.26 5.81
C GLY A 61 -12.41 -1.77 5.76
N ARG A 62 -12.95 -2.38 4.71
CA ARG A 62 -12.94 -3.84 4.50
C ARG A 62 -12.58 -4.16 3.06
N TYR A 63 -11.55 -4.97 2.87
CA TYR A 63 -11.03 -5.28 1.55
C TYR A 63 -12.07 -6.02 0.67
N LYS A 64 -12.33 -5.49 -0.52
CA LYS A 64 -13.36 -6.00 -1.46
C LYS A 64 -14.78 -6.12 -0.89
N GLU A 65 -15.04 -5.36 0.13
CA GLU A 65 -16.37 -5.22 0.72
C GLU A 65 -16.76 -3.74 0.75
N SER A 66 -17.94 -3.46 1.27
CA SER A 66 -18.37 -2.07 1.46
C SER A 66 -17.71 -1.44 2.68
N VAL A 67 -17.46 -0.13 2.67
CA VAL A 67 -17.14 0.63 3.88
C VAL A 67 -18.26 0.50 4.90
N SER A 68 -17.92 0.46 6.19
CA SER A 68 -18.88 0.31 7.28
C SER A 68 -18.70 1.39 8.34
N LEU A 69 -19.79 1.71 9.04
CA LEU A 69 -19.75 2.44 10.29
C LEU A 69 -20.00 1.47 11.44
N LEU A 70 -19.08 1.45 12.42
CA LEU A 70 -19.37 0.84 13.73
C LEU A 70 -19.86 1.96 14.64
N ALA A 71 -21.08 1.87 15.11
CA ALA A 71 -21.66 2.77 16.11
C ALA A 71 -21.44 2.17 17.49
N VAL A 72 -20.63 2.82 18.33
CA VAL A 72 -20.31 2.38 19.69
C VAL A 72 -20.96 3.33 20.69
N HIS A 73 -21.79 2.78 21.58
CA HIS A 73 -22.34 3.55 22.68
C HIS A 73 -21.30 3.66 23.81
N PRO A 74 -20.86 4.87 24.19
CA PRO A 74 -19.72 5.05 25.10
C PRO A 74 -19.97 4.53 26.52
N ASP A 75 -21.22 4.53 26.98
CA ASP A 75 -21.57 4.13 28.36
C ASP A 75 -21.86 2.64 28.47
N THR A 76 -22.62 2.06 27.53
CA THR A 76 -22.97 0.63 27.57
C THR A 76 -21.89 -0.25 26.93
N GLY A 77 -21.16 0.26 25.94
CA GLY A 77 -20.22 -0.50 25.12
C GLY A 77 -20.93 -1.32 24.02
N GLU A 78 -22.22 -1.08 23.79
CA GLU A 78 -22.94 -1.70 22.67
C GLU A 78 -22.31 -1.28 21.34
N VAL A 79 -22.11 -2.25 20.45
CA VAL A 79 -21.52 -2.02 19.11
C VAL A 79 -22.49 -2.54 18.06
N ARG A 80 -22.77 -1.69 17.07
CA ARG A 80 -23.60 -2.02 15.90
C ARG A 80 -22.84 -1.69 14.63
N GLN A 81 -22.89 -2.57 13.65
CA GLN A 81 -22.23 -2.40 12.34
C GLN A 81 -23.25 -2.08 11.26
N PHE A 82 -22.99 -1.02 10.50
CA PHE A 82 -23.81 -0.57 9.38
C PHE A 82 -22.96 -0.59 8.11
N ASN A 83 -23.24 -1.54 7.24
CA ASN A 83 -22.52 -1.70 5.96
C ASN A 83 -23.13 -0.77 4.91
N SER A 84 -22.31 -0.04 4.17
CA SER A 84 -22.79 0.77 3.05
C SER A 84 -23.28 -0.11 1.88
N PRO A 85 -24.15 0.40 1.00
CA PRO A 85 -24.76 -0.42 -0.06
C PRO A 85 -23.80 -0.73 -1.22
N LEU A 86 -22.64 -0.08 -1.30
CA LEU A 86 -21.72 -0.22 -2.42
C LEU A 86 -20.63 -1.24 -2.12
N PRO A 87 -20.59 -2.39 -2.82
CA PRO A 87 -19.46 -3.28 -2.77
C PRO A 87 -18.22 -2.61 -3.40
N ASP A 88 -17.03 -3.06 -3.02
CA ASP A 88 -15.73 -2.57 -3.49
C ASP A 88 -15.37 -1.10 -3.13
N GLU A 89 -16.23 -0.37 -2.41
CA GLU A 89 -15.91 0.91 -1.79
C GLU A 89 -15.37 0.66 -0.38
N MET A 90 -14.08 0.32 -0.30
CA MET A 90 -13.51 -0.34 0.88
C MET A 90 -13.12 0.58 2.04
N GLY A 91 -13.27 1.89 1.92
CA GLY A 91 -12.88 2.79 3.01
C GLY A 91 -13.30 4.23 2.80
N SER A 92 -13.01 5.07 3.79
CA SER A 92 -13.25 6.51 3.71
C SER A 92 -12.28 7.29 4.56
N TRP A 93 -11.73 8.36 4.00
CA TRP A 93 -10.97 9.37 4.74
C TRP A 93 -11.80 10.63 5.03
N GLY A 94 -12.86 10.84 4.26
CA GLY A 94 -13.77 11.97 4.45
C GLY A 94 -14.90 11.63 5.40
N PHE A 95 -15.10 12.46 6.44
CA PHE A 95 -16.20 12.37 7.37
C PHE A 95 -16.77 13.79 7.62
N ALA A 96 -18.07 13.94 7.47
CA ALA A 96 -18.76 15.18 7.78
C ALA A 96 -20.15 14.90 8.36
N ILE A 97 -20.72 15.87 9.09
CA ILE A 97 -22.09 15.79 9.63
C ILE A 97 -22.81 17.06 9.18
N ASP A 98 -24.03 16.94 8.67
CA ASP A 98 -24.85 18.07 8.30
C ASP A 98 -25.68 18.63 9.47
N GLN A 99 -26.42 19.71 9.20
CA GLN A 99 -27.28 20.37 10.20
C GLN A 99 -28.48 19.52 10.65
N GLU A 100 -28.81 18.45 9.89
CA GLU A 100 -29.88 17.50 10.21
C GLU A 100 -29.35 16.24 10.92
N ASN A 101 -28.07 16.26 11.31
CA ASN A 101 -27.38 15.15 11.97
C ASN A 101 -27.20 13.88 11.09
N ARG A 102 -27.13 14.03 9.76
CA ARG A 102 -26.77 12.94 8.86
C ARG A 102 -25.26 12.90 8.65
N ILE A 103 -24.71 11.72 8.56
CA ILE A 103 -23.27 11.46 8.42
C ILE A 103 -22.93 11.25 6.95
N TYR A 104 -21.86 11.90 6.48
CA TYR A 104 -21.35 11.78 5.13
C TYR A 104 -19.97 11.14 5.13
N LEU A 105 -19.77 10.18 4.22
CA LEU A 105 -18.49 9.53 3.97
C LEU A 105 -18.08 9.73 2.51
N GLY A 106 -16.82 10.05 2.28
CA GLY A 106 -16.22 10.07 0.95
C GLY A 106 -15.41 8.80 0.71
N SER A 107 -15.89 7.93 -0.16
CA SER A 107 -15.29 6.60 -0.35
C SER A 107 -14.05 6.60 -1.26
N TYR A 108 -13.42 5.43 -1.32
CA TYR A 108 -12.48 4.99 -2.32
C TYR A 108 -12.69 3.47 -2.58
N TYR A 109 -12.64 2.94 -3.79
CA TYR A 109 -11.87 3.31 -5.01
C TYR A 109 -12.57 4.14 -6.09
N HIS A 110 -13.85 4.45 -5.99
CA HIS A 110 -14.57 5.14 -7.08
C HIS A 110 -15.10 6.52 -6.67
N ALA A 111 -14.70 7.03 -5.50
CA ALA A 111 -15.01 8.37 -5.00
C ALA A 111 -16.52 8.67 -4.92
N HIS A 112 -17.30 7.75 -4.36
CA HIS A 112 -18.70 7.97 -4.06
C HIS A 112 -18.88 8.83 -2.81
N LEU A 113 -19.86 9.73 -2.83
CA LEU A 113 -20.35 10.41 -1.64
C LEU A 113 -21.51 9.60 -1.06
N LEU A 114 -21.29 9.04 0.13
CA LEU A 114 -22.27 8.24 0.85
C LEU A 114 -22.88 9.05 1.99
N ARG A 115 -24.17 8.87 2.26
CA ARG A 115 -24.87 9.48 3.39
C ARG A 115 -25.49 8.39 4.26
N PHE A 116 -25.28 8.47 5.57
CA PHE A 116 -25.91 7.62 6.57
C PHE A 116 -26.80 8.47 7.48
N ASP A 117 -28.05 8.07 7.66
CA ASP A 117 -29.01 8.71 8.59
C ASP A 117 -29.10 7.88 9.89
N PRO A 118 -28.56 8.37 11.02
CA PRO A 118 -28.61 7.66 12.29
C PRO A 118 -30.01 7.41 12.83
N LYS A 119 -31.01 8.22 12.46
CA LYS A 119 -32.41 8.05 12.92
C LYS A 119 -33.07 6.85 12.28
N THR A 120 -32.90 6.73 10.97
CA THR A 120 -33.51 5.65 10.16
C THR A 120 -32.57 4.46 9.98
N GLU A 121 -31.27 4.64 10.26
CA GLU A 121 -30.18 3.67 10.05
C GLU A 121 -30.05 3.23 8.59
N LYS A 122 -30.35 4.14 7.67
CA LYS A 122 -30.30 3.90 6.24
C LYS A 122 -29.14 4.64 5.58
N TRP A 123 -28.66 4.03 4.51
CA TRP A 123 -27.66 4.62 3.62
C TRP A 123 -28.30 5.11 2.34
N ASP A 124 -27.73 6.20 1.82
CA ASP A 124 -27.93 6.68 0.45
C ASP A 124 -26.59 6.77 -0.25
N ASP A 125 -26.54 6.36 -1.52
CA ASP A 125 -25.47 6.67 -2.45
C ASP A 125 -25.83 7.94 -3.20
N LEU A 126 -25.05 8.98 -3.02
CA LEU A 126 -25.24 10.29 -3.65
C LEU A 126 -24.43 10.44 -4.95
N GLY A 127 -23.84 9.34 -5.43
CA GLY A 127 -23.07 9.29 -6.66
C GLY A 127 -21.64 9.77 -6.52
N ARG A 128 -21.04 10.15 -7.66
CA ARG A 128 -19.62 10.49 -7.81
C ARG A 128 -19.45 11.98 -8.14
N PRO A 129 -19.44 12.87 -7.13
CA PRO A 129 -19.45 14.33 -7.33
C PRO A 129 -18.20 14.86 -8.04
N GLY A 130 -17.06 14.19 -7.92
CA GLY A 130 -15.82 14.53 -8.63
C GLY A 130 -15.81 14.08 -10.10
N GLY A 131 -16.75 13.18 -10.50
CA GLY A 131 -16.82 12.55 -11.82
C GLY A 131 -16.07 11.23 -11.91
N GLU A 132 -16.25 10.52 -13.03
CA GLU A 132 -15.81 9.14 -13.25
C GLU A 132 -14.29 8.90 -13.16
N SER A 133 -13.49 9.94 -13.39
CA SER A 133 -12.03 9.85 -13.33
C SER A 133 -11.46 9.84 -11.91
N GLU A 134 -12.28 10.24 -10.92
CA GLU A 134 -11.81 10.33 -9.54
C GLU A 134 -11.92 8.97 -8.83
N THR A 135 -10.94 8.67 -7.99
CA THR A 135 -10.86 7.40 -7.28
C THR A 135 -11.02 7.55 -5.77
N PHE A 136 -10.69 8.73 -5.22
CA PHE A 136 -10.83 9.01 -3.79
C PHE A 136 -11.52 10.33 -3.55
N ILE A 137 -12.37 10.39 -2.52
CA ILE A 137 -12.70 11.64 -1.85
C ILE A 137 -11.74 11.79 -0.67
N CYS A 138 -10.81 12.74 -0.78
CA CYS A 138 -9.69 12.89 0.15
C CYS A 138 -10.11 13.41 1.52
N SER A 139 -11.08 14.31 1.57
CA SER A 139 -11.69 14.82 2.80
C SER A 139 -13.05 15.43 2.53
N LEU A 140 -13.86 15.57 3.59
CA LEU A 140 -15.13 16.28 3.61
C LEU A 140 -15.12 17.35 4.70
N THR A 141 -15.87 18.43 4.48
CA THR A 141 -16.08 19.48 5.46
C THR A 141 -17.48 20.06 5.32
N THR A 142 -18.10 20.43 6.43
CA THR A 142 -19.40 21.12 6.44
C THR A 142 -19.17 22.62 6.54
N ALA A 143 -19.68 23.37 5.56
CA ALA A 143 -19.60 24.83 5.54
C ALA A 143 -20.68 25.47 6.41
N PRO A 144 -20.53 26.76 6.79
CA PRO A 144 -21.53 27.49 7.61
C PRO A 144 -22.92 27.53 6.98
N ASP A 145 -23.04 27.51 5.65
CA ASP A 145 -24.31 27.48 4.90
C ASP A 145 -24.98 26.08 4.92
N GLY A 146 -24.32 25.08 5.49
CA GLY A 146 -24.78 23.70 5.62
C GLY A 146 -24.41 22.78 4.45
N LYS A 147 -23.78 23.29 3.41
CA LYS A 147 -23.30 22.45 2.30
C LYS A 147 -22.11 21.59 2.72
N ILE A 148 -22.06 20.39 2.14
CA ILE A 148 -20.91 19.47 2.27
C ILE A 148 -19.95 19.73 1.13
N TRP A 149 -18.70 20.04 1.45
CA TRP A 149 -17.63 20.25 0.50
C TRP A 149 -16.65 19.08 0.55
N GLY A 150 -16.19 18.63 -0.62
CA GLY A 150 -15.23 17.55 -0.72
C GLY A 150 -14.17 17.79 -1.78
N GLY A 151 -13.00 17.22 -1.54
CA GLY A 151 -11.88 17.26 -2.48
C GLY A 151 -11.47 15.87 -2.90
N THR A 152 -10.92 15.73 -4.11
CA THR A 152 -10.70 14.43 -4.74
C THR A 152 -9.25 14.17 -5.14
N PHE A 153 -8.99 12.91 -5.52
CA PHE A 153 -7.80 12.36 -6.16
C PHE A 153 -8.25 11.51 -7.37
N PRO A 154 -7.55 11.47 -8.52
CA PRO A 154 -6.19 12.02 -8.77
C PRO A 154 -6.17 13.41 -9.41
N SER A 155 -7.28 14.09 -9.53
CA SER A 155 -7.31 15.36 -10.27
C SER A 155 -7.42 16.60 -9.39
N ALA A 156 -7.26 16.49 -8.08
CA ALA A 156 -7.37 17.60 -7.12
C ALA A 156 -8.60 18.50 -7.36
N LYS A 157 -9.77 17.89 -7.63
CA LYS A 157 -11.02 18.64 -7.86
C LYS A 157 -11.69 18.99 -6.54
N LEU A 158 -12.46 20.08 -6.57
CA LEU A 158 -13.34 20.53 -5.50
C LEU A 158 -14.80 20.36 -5.93
N PHE A 159 -15.64 19.86 -5.04
CA PHE A 159 -17.08 19.77 -5.25
C PHE A 159 -17.86 20.22 -4.01
N SER A 160 -19.14 20.55 -4.19
CA SER A 160 -20.11 20.71 -3.11
C SER A 160 -21.33 19.83 -3.33
N TYR A 161 -21.98 19.47 -2.23
CA TYR A 161 -23.30 18.85 -2.17
C TYR A 161 -24.19 19.66 -1.24
N ASP A 162 -25.38 20.03 -1.70
CA ASP A 162 -26.38 20.75 -0.89
C ASP A 162 -27.38 19.74 -0.30
N PRO A 163 -27.36 19.48 1.03
CA PRO A 163 -28.27 18.54 1.67
C PRO A 163 -29.75 18.91 1.58
N LYS A 164 -30.08 20.19 1.33
CA LYS A 164 -31.45 20.70 1.26
C LYS A 164 -32.08 20.48 -0.12
N THR A 165 -31.30 20.66 -1.18
CA THR A 165 -31.78 20.54 -2.56
C THR A 165 -31.40 19.22 -3.22
N GLY A 166 -30.38 18.53 -2.69
CA GLY A 166 -29.76 17.36 -3.31
C GLY A 166 -28.83 17.69 -4.47
N GLU A 167 -28.57 18.96 -4.73
CA GLU A 167 -27.73 19.42 -5.84
C GLU A 167 -26.24 19.15 -5.56
N THR A 168 -25.56 18.58 -6.56
CA THR A 168 -24.11 18.41 -6.57
C THR A 168 -23.48 19.33 -7.60
N LYS A 169 -22.42 20.05 -7.22
CA LYS A 169 -21.67 20.92 -8.12
C LYS A 169 -20.18 20.62 -8.08
N ASN A 170 -19.57 20.39 -9.27
CA ASN A 170 -18.14 20.18 -9.45
C ASN A 170 -17.50 21.47 -9.96
N PHE A 171 -16.52 21.99 -9.22
CA PHE A 171 -15.81 23.24 -9.54
C PHE A 171 -14.48 23.01 -10.28
N GLY A 172 -14.19 21.75 -10.64
CA GLY A 172 -12.98 21.40 -11.34
C GLY A 172 -11.74 21.38 -10.45
N ARG A 173 -10.59 21.41 -11.10
CA ARG A 173 -9.27 21.29 -10.44
C ARG A 173 -8.94 22.55 -9.62
N MET A 174 -8.43 22.34 -8.41
CA MET A 174 -7.87 23.42 -7.59
C MET A 174 -6.40 23.71 -7.92
N ASP A 175 -5.69 22.72 -8.46
CA ASP A 175 -4.33 22.88 -9.00
C ASP A 175 -4.18 22.08 -10.30
N GLU A 176 -3.53 22.64 -11.32
CA GLU A 176 -3.43 22.03 -12.65
C GLU A 176 -2.51 20.79 -12.69
N LYS A 177 -1.56 20.70 -11.78
CA LYS A 177 -0.52 19.65 -11.81
C LYS A 177 -0.61 18.67 -10.66
N GLN A 178 -1.08 19.13 -9.48
CA GLN A 178 -1.12 18.32 -8.28
C GLN A 178 -2.32 17.36 -8.29
N PHE A 179 -2.27 16.36 -7.43
CA PHE A 179 -3.20 15.22 -7.46
C PHE A 179 -4.26 15.28 -6.37
N TYR A 180 -3.95 15.89 -5.23
CA TYR A 180 -4.76 15.81 -4.02
C TYR A 180 -5.32 17.15 -3.60
N CYS A 181 -6.61 17.18 -3.26
CA CYS A 181 -7.30 18.33 -2.67
C CYS A 181 -7.94 17.93 -1.34
N TYR A 182 -7.62 18.67 -0.28
CA TYR A 182 -8.21 18.47 1.05
C TYR A 182 -8.88 19.75 1.51
N PRO A 183 -10.19 19.93 1.29
CA PRO A 183 -10.90 21.14 1.67
C PRO A 183 -11.17 21.22 3.16
N THR A 184 -11.17 22.46 3.68
CA THR A 184 -11.60 22.85 5.01
C THR A 184 -12.41 24.14 4.88
N ALA A 185 -13.66 24.13 5.32
CA ALA A 185 -14.53 25.32 5.28
C ALA A 185 -14.14 26.30 6.39
N GLY A 186 -13.90 27.55 6.04
CA GLY A 186 -13.69 28.65 6.98
C GLY A 186 -15.00 29.15 7.61
N GLY A 187 -14.91 29.83 8.76
CA GLY A 187 -16.03 30.53 9.35
C GLY A 187 -16.50 31.76 8.54
N ASP A 188 -15.66 32.23 7.64
CA ASP A 188 -15.88 33.31 6.68
C ASP A 188 -16.66 32.86 5.42
N GLY A 189 -17.00 31.60 5.30
CA GLY A 189 -17.70 31.01 4.16
C GLY A 189 -16.81 30.66 2.97
N LEU A 190 -15.50 30.91 3.05
CA LEU A 190 -14.54 30.47 2.04
C LEU A 190 -14.13 29.00 2.24
N ILE A 191 -13.68 28.35 1.17
CA ILE A 191 -13.19 26.98 1.21
C ILE A 191 -11.68 26.99 0.97
N TYR A 192 -10.94 26.53 1.97
CA TYR A 192 -9.49 26.45 1.95
C TYR A 192 -9.07 25.02 1.61
N CYS A 193 -8.26 24.87 0.57
CA CYS A 193 -7.85 23.57 0.04
C CYS A 193 -6.36 23.35 0.28
N ALA A 194 -6.01 22.35 1.09
CA ALA A 194 -4.64 21.88 1.15
C ALA A 194 -4.34 21.05 -0.10
N ILE A 195 -3.49 21.59 -0.96
CA ILE A 195 -2.92 20.90 -2.11
C ILE A 195 -1.60 20.29 -1.65
N ARG A 196 -1.42 18.97 -1.82
CA ARG A 196 -0.34 18.24 -1.13
C ARG A 196 0.62 17.57 -2.08
N PHE A 197 1.78 17.35 -1.54
CA PHE A 197 2.89 16.46 -1.76
C PHE A 197 4.02 17.05 -2.60
N GLU A 198 4.00 17.08 -3.92
CA GLU A 198 5.18 17.48 -4.72
C GLU A 198 5.40 19.00 -4.66
N LYS A 199 4.34 19.77 -4.82
CA LYS A 199 4.32 21.23 -4.74
C LYS A 199 3.12 21.67 -3.91
N THR A 200 3.32 21.74 -2.59
CA THR A 200 2.22 22.08 -1.67
C THR A 200 1.73 23.51 -1.87
N ASP A 201 0.41 23.70 -1.81
CA ASP A 201 -0.23 25.01 -1.88
C ASP A 201 -1.44 25.08 -0.95
N ILE A 202 -1.85 26.29 -0.61
CA ILE A 202 -3.13 26.60 0.00
C ILE A 202 -3.97 27.30 -1.06
N GLY A 203 -4.90 26.55 -1.67
CA GLY A 203 -5.90 27.14 -2.56
C GLY A 203 -7.04 27.71 -1.75
N VAL A 204 -7.49 28.91 -2.05
CA VAL A 204 -8.69 29.53 -1.46
C VAL A 204 -9.74 29.65 -2.55
N PHE A 205 -10.92 29.07 -2.30
CA PHE A 205 -12.06 29.14 -3.20
C PHE A 205 -13.16 29.98 -2.59
N ASP A 206 -13.65 30.97 -3.34
CA ASP A 206 -14.80 31.82 -2.99
C ASP A 206 -16.07 31.23 -3.65
N PRO A 207 -16.98 30.59 -2.88
CA PRO A 207 -18.18 30.00 -3.46
C PRO A 207 -19.15 30.98 -4.09
N ALA A 208 -19.15 32.23 -3.63
CA ALA A 208 -20.07 33.25 -4.14
C ALA A 208 -19.63 33.81 -5.50
N LYS A 209 -18.32 33.87 -5.74
CA LYS A 209 -17.73 34.35 -7.01
C LYS A 209 -17.28 33.22 -7.92
N GLU A 210 -17.22 32.00 -7.41
CA GLU A 210 -16.63 30.82 -8.07
C GLU A 210 -15.18 31.06 -8.56
N THR A 211 -14.40 31.78 -7.76
CA THR A 211 -13.01 32.11 -8.06
C THR A 211 -12.07 31.40 -7.11
N LYS A 212 -10.88 31.06 -7.60
CA LYS A 212 -9.82 30.46 -6.79
C LYS A 212 -8.57 31.32 -6.81
N VAL A 213 -7.86 31.34 -5.69
CA VAL A 213 -6.53 31.96 -5.55
C VAL A 213 -5.59 31.00 -4.83
N SER A 214 -4.30 31.12 -5.14
CA SER A 214 -3.22 30.39 -4.49
C SER A 214 -2.54 31.31 -3.48
N LEU A 215 -2.23 30.81 -2.28
CA LEU A 215 -1.53 31.59 -1.26
C LEU A 215 -0.02 31.39 -1.23
N ILE A 216 0.49 30.27 -1.73
CA ILE A 216 1.93 30.01 -1.73
C ILE A 216 2.47 30.20 -3.14
N PRO A 217 3.36 31.20 -3.36
CA PRO A 217 4.01 31.40 -4.65
C PRO A 217 4.69 30.12 -5.14
N LEU A 218 4.67 29.88 -6.45
CA LEU A 218 5.11 28.61 -7.04
C LEU A 218 6.57 28.27 -6.69
N GLU A 219 7.43 29.27 -6.62
CA GLU A 219 8.86 29.15 -6.28
C GLU A 219 9.10 28.84 -4.79
N GLU A 220 8.14 29.15 -3.92
CA GLU A 220 8.20 28.87 -2.48
C GLU A 220 7.58 27.52 -2.10
N ARG A 221 6.82 26.90 -3.01
CA ARG A 221 6.18 25.62 -2.76
C ARG A 221 7.22 24.52 -2.54
N ARG A 222 7.02 23.73 -1.51
CA ARG A 222 7.89 22.62 -1.11
C ARG A 222 7.13 21.30 -1.16
N SER A 223 7.85 20.20 -1.26
CA SER A 223 7.26 18.87 -1.09
C SER A 223 6.91 18.61 0.38
N GLY A 224 5.93 17.76 0.62
CA GLY A 224 5.59 17.26 1.95
C GLY A 224 4.11 17.36 2.32
N TRP A 225 3.85 17.23 3.61
CA TRP A 225 2.52 17.31 4.18
C TRP A 225 2.13 18.74 4.50
N LEU A 226 0.96 19.13 4.04
CA LEU A 226 0.28 20.37 4.41
C LEU A 226 -1.08 19.99 4.99
N SER A 227 -1.42 20.48 6.16
CA SER A 227 -2.74 20.25 6.76
C SER A 227 -3.42 21.55 7.16
N LEU A 228 -4.74 21.60 6.97
CA LEU A 228 -5.58 22.71 7.39
C LEU A 228 -6.46 22.29 8.55
N THR A 229 -6.70 23.21 9.47
CA THR A 229 -7.61 23.02 10.61
C THR A 229 -8.40 24.30 10.81
N ARG A 230 -9.73 24.21 10.92
CA ARG A 230 -10.56 25.30 11.39
C ARG A 230 -10.52 25.34 12.93
N GLY A 231 -10.09 26.46 13.49
CA GLY A 231 -10.12 26.69 14.93
C GLY A 231 -11.54 26.87 15.47
N GLU A 232 -11.70 26.84 16.81
CA GLU A 232 -12.98 27.17 17.48
C GLU A 232 -13.43 28.63 17.21
N ASP A 233 -12.48 29.49 16.85
CA ASP A 233 -12.70 30.88 16.42
C ASP A 233 -13.17 30.99 14.96
N GLY A 234 -13.33 29.90 14.24
CA GLY A 234 -13.72 29.84 12.84
C GLY A 234 -12.62 30.16 11.84
N LYS A 235 -11.43 30.57 12.27
CA LYS A 235 -10.28 30.85 11.40
C LYS A 235 -9.58 29.59 10.94
N ILE A 236 -8.82 29.70 9.86
CA ILE A 236 -8.05 28.57 9.30
C ILE A 236 -6.59 28.67 9.70
N TYR A 237 -6.09 27.57 10.19
CA TYR A 237 -4.70 27.34 10.57
C TYR A 237 -4.08 26.26 9.68
N ALA A 238 -2.86 26.49 9.20
CA ALA A 238 -2.14 25.57 8.35
C ALA A 238 -0.84 25.09 9.03
N ASN A 239 -0.61 23.78 9.00
CA ASN A 239 0.72 23.22 9.28
C ASN A 239 1.43 23.02 7.96
N LEU A 240 2.49 23.77 7.73
CA LEU A 240 3.28 23.76 6.50
C LEU A 240 4.26 22.58 6.48
N PRO A 241 4.79 22.17 5.31
CA PRO A 241 5.80 21.11 5.22
C PRO A 241 7.07 21.36 6.04
N SER A 242 7.35 22.62 6.36
CA SER A 242 8.45 23.00 7.26
C SER A 242 8.21 22.68 8.73
N GLY A 243 7.00 22.24 9.10
CA GLY A 243 6.56 22.07 10.49
C GLY A 243 6.07 23.37 11.14
N LYS A 244 6.16 24.51 10.46
CA LYS A 244 5.63 25.77 10.95
C LYS A 244 4.12 25.83 10.87
N TRP A 245 3.49 26.40 11.90
CA TRP A 245 2.09 26.72 11.91
C TRP A 245 1.85 28.17 11.54
N VAL A 246 0.86 28.39 10.70
CA VAL A 246 0.43 29.73 10.28
C VAL A 246 -1.09 29.87 10.39
N ARG A 247 -1.56 31.06 10.72
CA ARG A 247 -2.97 31.45 10.59
C ARG A 247 -3.16 32.17 9.25
N ILE A 248 -4.24 31.87 8.56
CA ILE A 248 -4.58 32.57 7.30
C ILE A 248 -5.42 33.81 7.64
N GLU A 249 -4.92 34.98 7.24
CA GLU A 249 -5.57 36.26 7.43
C GLU A 249 -6.10 36.81 6.10
N ASP A 250 -7.35 37.25 6.09
CA ASP A 250 -8.02 37.90 4.93
C ASP A 250 -7.90 37.09 3.62
N ALA A 251 -7.83 35.75 3.74
CA ALA A 251 -7.64 34.86 2.62
C ALA A 251 -6.42 35.17 1.73
N LYS A 252 -5.38 35.80 2.28
CA LYS A 252 -4.18 36.25 1.53
C LYS A 252 -2.88 36.12 2.30
N ASN A 253 -2.87 36.46 3.58
CA ASN A 253 -1.66 36.57 4.37
C ASN A 253 -1.48 35.35 5.28
N LEU A 254 -0.23 34.94 5.48
CA LEU A 254 0.13 33.85 6.37
C LEU A 254 0.87 34.41 7.60
N LEU A 255 0.23 34.36 8.76
CA LEU A 255 0.81 34.81 10.04
C LEU A 255 1.35 33.62 10.82
N GLU A 256 2.64 33.59 11.09
CA GLU A 256 3.28 32.51 11.88
C GLU A 256 2.71 32.48 13.32
N MET A 257 2.37 31.27 13.79
CA MET A 257 1.75 31.02 15.08
C MET A 257 2.51 29.97 15.88
N LYS A 258 2.48 30.07 17.20
CA LYS A 258 2.87 28.98 18.08
C LYS A 258 1.70 28.00 18.20
N VAL A 259 2.00 26.70 18.26
CA VAL A 259 0.98 25.64 18.39
C VAL A 259 0.07 25.85 19.60
N SER A 260 0.62 26.36 20.71
CA SER A 260 -0.11 26.66 21.95
C SER A 260 -1.13 27.79 21.83
N GLU A 261 -1.04 28.62 20.78
CA GLU A 261 -1.93 29.75 20.54
C GLU A 261 -3.09 29.36 19.60
N ILE A 262 -3.08 28.15 19.04
CA ILE A 262 -4.10 27.69 18.10
C ILE A 262 -5.30 27.14 18.89
N PRO A 263 -6.50 27.69 18.67
CA PRO A 263 -7.72 27.19 19.32
C PRO A 263 -8.22 25.93 18.59
N PHE A 264 -7.50 24.83 18.73
CA PHE A 264 -7.89 23.58 18.10
C PHE A 264 -9.30 23.15 18.52
N PRO A 265 -10.10 22.62 17.58
CA PRO A 265 -11.42 22.11 17.90
C PRO A 265 -11.31 20.97 18.92
N LYS A 266 -12.17 21.00 19.92
CA LYS A 266 -12.25 19.93 20.93
C LYS A 266 -12.70 18.65 20.25
N ARG A 267 -11.85 17.64 20.34
CA ARG A 267 -12.18 16.28 19.89
C ARG A 267 -12.69 15.50 21.07
N GLY A 268 -13.78 14.75 20.88
CA GLY A 268 -14.36 13.93 21.91
C GLY A 268 -15.88 14.03 21.98
N LEU A 269 -16.42 13.48 23.05
CA LEU A 269 -17.86 13.57 23.36
C LEU A 269 -18.18 14.95 23.97
N PRO A 270 -19.45 15.39 23.91
CA PRO A 270 -19.87 16.68 24.47
C PRO A 270 -19.61 16.84 25.98
N ASP A 271 -19.53 15.72 26.71
CA ASP A 271 -19.21 15.69 28.14
C ASP A 271 -17.70 15.82 28.43
N GLY A 272 -16.86 15.98 27.40
CA GLY A 272 -15.42 16.16 27.50
C GLY A 272 -14.60 14.87 27.46
N ARG A 273 -15.23 13.70 27.46
CA ARG A 273 -14.52 12.43 27.30
C ARG A 273 -13.85 12.35 25.93
N GLN A 274 -12.60 11.93 25.93
CA GLN A 274 -11.80 11.68 24.73
C GLN A 274 -11.78 10.19 24.42
N PHE A 275 -11.63 9.84 23.14
CA PHE A 275 -11.57 8.45 22.70
C PHE A 275 -10.59 8.25 21.56
N HIS A 276 -10.06 7.03 21.45
CA HIS A 276 -9.27 6.59 20.31
C HIS A 276 -9.38 5.07 20.14
N VAL A 277 -9.24 4.62 18.91
CA VAL A 277 -9.13 3.20 18.58
C VAL A 277 -7.68 2.78 18.72
N VAL A 278 -7.42 1.77 19.56
CA VAL A 278 -6.06 1.29 19.84
C VAL A 278 -5.57 0.39 18.71
N ASP A 279 -6.47 -0.53 18.28
CA ASP A 279 -6.27 -1.42 17.16
C ASP A 279 -7.61 -1.68 16.45
N SER A 280 -7.70 -2.70 15.60
CA SER A 280 -8.95 -3.01 14.89
C SER A 280 -10.10 -3.52 15.79
N ARG A 281 -9.88 -3.74 17.10
CA ARG A 281 -10.86 -4.39 18.00
C ARG A 281 -10.97 -3.79 19.40
N LEU A 282 -10.30 -2.66 19.67
CA LEU A 282 -10.30 -2.05 21.01
C LEU A 282 -10.44 -0.53 20.91
N LEU A 283 -11.50 0.00 21.54
CA LEU A 283 -11.73 1.43 21.74
C LEU A 283 -11.39 1.79 23.19
N LYS A 284 -10.60 2.83 23.37
CA LYS A 284 -10.33 3.45 24.67
C LYS A 284 -11.06 4.77 24.78
N ILE A 285 -11.72 4.99 25.91
CA ILE A 285 -12.40 6.23 26.27
C ILE A 285 -11.80 6.72 27.58
N LYS A 286 -11.35 7.98 27.60
CA LYS A 286 -10.72 8.59 28.77
C LYS A 286 -11.44 9.86 29.17
N ASN A 287 -11.74 9.99 30.45
CA ASN A 287 -12.17 11.25 31.04
C ASN A 287 -10.93 12.08 31.45
N PRO A 288 -10.66 13.23 30.80
CA PRO A 288 -9.48 14.01 31.13
C PRO A 288 -9.51 14.64 32.51
N THR A 289 -10.71 14.82 33.11
CA THR A 289 -10.94 15.41 34.44
C THR A 289 -10.76 14.36 35.54
N THR A 290 -11.52 13.26 35.50
CA THR A 290 -11.47 12.20 36.52
C THR A 290 -10.30 11.25 36.34
N LYS A 291 -9.62 11.27 35.20
CA LYS A 291 -8.56 10.33 34.76
C LYS A 291 -9.05 8.88 34.57
N GLU A 292 -10.33 8.64 34.70
CA GLU A 292 -10.91 7.32 34.44
C GLU A 292 -10.72 6.93 32.97
N GLU A 293 -10.34 5.67 32.75
CA GLU A 293 -10.19 5.08 31.43
C GLU A 293 -11.10 3.85 31.31
N LYS A 294 -11.92 3.82 30.28
CA LYS A 294 -12.75 2.68 29.92
C LYS A 294 -12.23 2.05 28.63
N GLN A 295 -12.10 0.74 28.62
CA GLN A 295 -11.74 -0.04 27.42
C GLN A 295 -12.96 -0.81 26.95
N ILE A 296 -13.31 -0.66 25.68
CA ILE A 296 -14.44 -1.34 25.05
C ILE A 296 -13.86 -2.22 23.92
N PRO A 297 -13.76 -3.54 24.15
CA PRO A 297 -13.48 -4.46 23.06
C PRO A 297 -14.69 -4.52 22.13
N PHE A 298 -14.47 -4.55 20.84
CA PHE A 298 -15.52 -4.67 19.84
C PHE A 298 -15.19 -5.73 18.80
N GLN A 299 -16.25 -6.33 18.27
CA GLN A 299 -16.17 -7.25 17.15
C GLN A 299 -16.69 -6.56 15.89
N HIS A 300 -16.19 -7.00 14.74
CA HIS A 300 -16.69 -6.57 13.44
C HIS A 300 -16.56 -7.72 12.45
N GLU A 301 -17.36 -7.67 11.41
CA GLU A 301 -17.32 -8.62 10.31
C GLU A 301 -16.40 -8.12 9.20
N ALA A 302 -15.52 -9.01 8.72
CA ALA A 302 -14.71 -8.82 7.53
C ALA A 302 -14.37 -10.19 6.94
N SER A 303 -14.49 -10.36 5.63
CA SER A 303 -14.21 -11.62 4.94
C SER A 303 -12.72 -11.92 4.84
N GLY A 304 -11.87 -10.90 4.74
CA GLY A 304 -10.44 -11.05 4.76
C GLY A 304 -9.68 -9.79 4.35
N ALA A 305 -8.46 -9.64 4.84
CA ALA A 305 -7.54 -8.58 4.44
C ALA A 305 -6.62 -9.06 3.30
N PHE A 306 -6.26 -8.15 2.38
CA PHE A 306 -5.39 -8.46 1.25
C PHE A 306 -4.01 -8.93 1.73
N ILE A 307 -3.53 -10.08 1.22
CA ILE A 307 -2.16 -10.56 1.46
C ILE A 307 -1.21 -9.76 0.56
N PHE A 308 -0.25 -9.07 1.15
CA PHE A 308 0.67 -8.20 0.42
C PHE A 308 2.02 -8.86 0.15
N VAL A 309 2.54 -9.63 1.09
CA VAL A 309 3.84 -10.30 0.99
C VAL A 309 3.79 -11.67 1.64
N VAL A 310 4.56 -12.61 1.09
CA VAL A 310 4.77 -13.98 1.61
C VAL A 310 6.26 -14.26 1.62
N GLY A 311 6.76 -14.91 2.68
CA GLY A 311 8.17 -15.26 2.84
C GLY A 311 8.37 -16.48 3.75
N SER A 312 9.56 -17.08 3.69
CA SER A 312 9.94 -18.20 4.56
C SER A 312 10.57 -17.70 5.85
N GLY A 313 10.17 -18.26 6.99
CA GLY A 313 10.76 -17.98 8.29
C GLY A 313 12.00 -18.81 8.60
N PRO A 314 12.71 -18.49 9.71
CA PRO A 314 13.91 -19.23 10.15
C PRO A 314 13.57 -20.63 10.67
N ASP A 315 12.31 -20.89 10.98
CA ASP A 315 11.76 -22.14 11.51
C ASP A 315 11.07 -23.00 10.44
N ARG A 316 11.28 -22.69 9.16
CA ARG A 316 10.68 -23.34 7.99
C ARG A 316 9.18 -23.14 7.84
N ARG A 317 8.56 -22.31 8.69
CA ARG A 317 7.17 -21.88 8.52
C ARG A 317 7.07 -20.77 7.48
N ILE A 318 5.87 -20.58 6.94
CA ILE A 318 5.57 -19.56 5.94
C ILE A 318 4.93 -18.38 6.65
N TYR A 319 5.54 -17.22 6.49
CA TYR A 319 5.05 -15.97 7.04
C TYR A 319 4.51 -15.08 5.93
N GLY A 320 3.59 -14.21 6.29
CA GLY A 320 3.11 -13.19 5.38
C GLY A 320 2.49 -12.02 6.12
N SER A 321 2.23 -10.96 5.39
CA SER A 321 1.55 -9.78 5.94
C SER A 321 0.33 -9.42 5.13
N SER A 322 -0.73 -9.01 5.85
CA SER A 322 -1.87 -8.34 5.22
C SER A 322 -1.63 -6.84 5.07
N MET A 323 -2.42 -6.25 4.17
CA MET A 323 -2.53 -4.81 3.92
C MET A 323 -3.88 -4.32 4.43
N LEU A 324 -3.84 -3.24 5.24
CA LEU A 324 -5.05 -2.52 5.67
C LEU A 324 -6.13 -3.42 6.30
N PRO A 325 -5.87 -4.00 7.49
CA PRO A 325 -4.82 -3.65 8.45
C PRO A 325 -3.51 -4.41 8.22
N LEU A 326 -2.39 -3.81 8.68
CA LEU A 326 -1.10 -4.47 8.76
C LEU A 326 -1.14 -5.53 9.86
N ARG A 327 -1.09 -6.81 9.48
CA ARG A 327 -0.97 -7.95 10.39
C ARG A 327 0.09 -8.90 9.88
N LEU A 328 0.86 -9.47 10.77
CA LEU A 328 1.71 -10.64 10.49
C LEU A 328 0.86 -11.90 10.66
N PHE A 329 1.03 -12.86 9.78
CA PHE A 329 0.46 -14.19 9.93
C PHE A 329 1.50 -15.27 9.68
N VAL A 330 1.21 -16.49 10.14
CA VAL A 330 2.05 -17.65 9.93
C VAL A 330 1.19 -18.84 9.49
N TYR A 331 1.72 -19.59 8.53
CA TYR A 331 1.25 -20.91 8.16
C TYR A 331 2.31 -21.94 8.53
N ASP A 332 1.94 -22.96 9.29
CA ASP A 332 2.79 -24.09 9.63
C ASP A 332 2.48 -25.27 8.70
N PRO A 333 3.42 -25.67 7.82
CA PRO A 333 3.18 -26.80 6.92
C PRO A 333 3.06 -28.16 7.61
N GLN A 334 3.53 -28.30 8.86
CA GLN A 334 3.51 -29.57 9.58
C GLN A 334 2.12 -29.92 10.11
N ASP A 335 1.46 -28.98 10.78
CA ASP A 335 0.12 -29.17 11.32
C ASP A 335 -0.97 -28.48 10.49
N GLN A 336 -0.57 -27.77 9.42
CA GLN A 336 -1.45 -27.03 8.49
C GLN A 336 -2.23 -25.90 9.17
N SER A 337 -1.75 -25.41 10.29
CA SER A 337 -2.36 -24.28 10.99
C SER A 337 -2.06 -22.96 10.30
N LEU A 338 -3.05 -22.05 10.27
CA LEU A 338 -2.95 -20.69 9.73
C LEU A 338 -3.35 -19.71 10.83
N THR A 339 -2.40 -18.93 11.32
CA THR A 339 -2.57 -18.10 12.51
C THR A 339 -2.28 -16.63 12.22
N ASN A 340 -3.20 -15.75 12.61
CA ASN A 340 -2.98 -14.31 12.68
C ASN A 340 -2.15 -13.98 13.94
N LEU A 341 -0.96 -13.46 13.75
CA LEU A 341 -0.04 -13.08 14.82
C LEU A 341 -0.24 -11.63 15.30
N GLY A 342 -1.15 -10.89 14.68
CA GLY A 342 -1.45 -9.52 15.05
C GLY A 342 -0.52 -8.50 14.42
N GLN A 343 -0.33 -7.38 15.11
CA GLN A 343 0.43 -6.23 14.63
C GLN A 343 1.93 -6.54 14.52
N ALA A 344 2.56 -6.08 13.44
CA ALA A 344 3.98 -6.33 13.16
C ALA A 344 4.87 -5.08 13.24
N ALA A 345 4.29 -3.88 13.13
CA ALA A 345 4.98 -2.60 13.19
C ALA A 345 4.02 -1.49 13.66
N GLN A 346 4.56 -0.38 14.16
CA GLN A 346 3.79 0.85 14.41
C GLN A 346 3.49 1.59 13.10
N ALA A 347 2.87 0.88 12.17
CA ALA A 347 2.52 1.32 10.83
C ALA A 347 1.10 0.88 10.48
N SER A 348 0.41 1.63 9.65
CA SER A 348 -0.99 1.38 9.30
C SER A 348 -1.18 0.63 7.98
N GLY A 349 -0.16 0.52 7.16
CA GLY A 349 -0.26 -0.02 5.81
C GLY A 349 -0.01 -1.53 5.72
N GLN A 350 1.21 -1.94 5.40
CA GLN A 350 1.63 -3.33 5.20
C GLN A 350 3.13 -3.53 5.39
N VAL A 351 3.55 -4.77 5.59
CA VAL A 351 4.94 -5.17 5.40
C VAL A 351 5.19 -5.27 3.89
N TYR A 352 6.17 -4.53 3.39
CA TYR A 352 6.57 -4.55 1.98
C TYR A 352 7.59 -5.62 1.67
N SER A 353 8.51 -5.85 2.59
CA SER A 353 9.58 -6.82 2.43
C SER A 353 9.91 -7.52 3.75
N MET A 354 10.35 -8.76 3.66
CA MET A 354 10.77 -9.55 4.80
C MET A 354 11.98 -10.40 4.43
N GLY A 355 12.79 -10.74 5.43
CA GLY A 355 13.98 -11.57 5.25
C GLY A 355 14.40 -12.23 6.55
N THR A 356 14.99 -13.41 6.43
CA THR A 356 15.48 -14.22 7.57
C THR A 356 16.98 -14.01 7.75
N TYR A 357 17.41 -13.68 8.98
CA TYR A 357 18.81 -13.67 9.36
C TYR A 357 18.99 -14.28 10.76
N GLY A 358 19.82 -15.31 10.84
CA GLY A 358 19.93 -16.14 12.04
C GLY A 358 18.60 -16.85 12.33
N ASP A 359 18.14 -16.76 13.55
CA ASP A 359 16.88 -17.36 14.03
C ASP A 359 15.70 -16.36 14.06
N LYS A 360 15.82 -15.23 13.39
CA LYS A 360 14.84 -14.13 13.41
C LYS A 360 14.34 -13.76 12.02
N LEU A 361 13.11 -13.28 11.98
CA LEU A 361 12.48 -12.67 10.81
C LEU A 361 12.54 -11.14 10.94
N TYR A 362 13.09 -10.49 9.93
CA TYR A 362 13.12 -9.04 9.80
C TYR A 362 12.03 -8.61 8.85
N LEU A 363 11.31 -7.57 9.24
CA LEU A 363 10.16 -7.03 8.51
C LEU A 363 10.41 -5.56 8.23
N CYS A 364 10.06 -5.07 7.06
CA CYS A 364 10.10 -3.64 6.79
C CYS A 364 8.77 -3.15 6.24
N SER A 365 8.18 -2.14 6.91
CA SER A 365 6.77 -1.77 6.79
C SER A 365 6.55 -0.34 6.33
N TYR A 366 5.40 -0.09 5.69
CA TYR A 366 4.88 1.20 5.27
C TYR A 366 3.74 1.66 6.21
N PRO A 367 3.61 2.96 6.49
CA PRO A 367 4.46 4.07 6.09
C PRO A 367 5.74 4.20 6.92
N GLY A 368 6.70 4.98 6.37
CA GLY A 368 7.92 5.38 7.06
C GLY A 368 9.04 4.34 7.03
N ALA A 369 8.96 3.32 6.18
CA ALA A 369 9.96 2.26 6.03
C ALA A 369 10.47 1.76 7.40
N ARG A 370 9.57 1.29 8.27
CA ARG A 370 9.86 0.89 9.65
C ARG A 370 10.39 -0.54 9.71
N ILE A 371 11.50 -0.73 10.41
CA ILE A 371 12.04 -2.07 10.67
C ILE A 371 11.40 -2.66 11.93
N SER A 372 11.03 -3.94 11.85
CA SER A 372 10.64 -4.74 13.01
C SER A 372 11.37 -6.09 13.00
N ILE A 373 11.56 -6.67 14.18
CA ILE A 373 12.15 -8.00 14.35
C ILE A 373 11.13 -8.91 15.03
N TYR A 374 10.93 -10.09 14.47
CA TYR A 374 10.11 -11.14 15.05
C TYR A 374 10.97 -12.39 15.36
N ASP A 375 10.83 -12.90 16.59
CA ASP A 375 11.48 -14.12 17.06
C ASP A 375 10.41 -15.23 17.20
N PRO A 376 10.40 -16.26 16.35
CA PRO A 376 9.40 -17.31 16.41
C PRO A 376 9.40 -18.15 17.69
N LYS A 377 10.47 -18.07 18.49
CA LYS A 377 10.62 -18.78 19.75
C LYS A 377 10.01 -18.06 20.94
N LYS A 378 9.66 -16.78 20.76
CA LYS A 378 9.12 -15.93 21.83
C LYS A 378 7.62 -15.76 21.70
N LEU A 379 6.96 -15.53 22.83
CA LEU A 379 5.54 -15.18 22.87
C LEU A 379 5.29 -13.85 22.13
N ILE A 380 4.13 -13.75 21.50
CA ILE A 380 3.70 -12.55 20.81
C ILE A 380 3.34 -11.48 21.83
N ARG A 381 4.05 -10.36 21.76
CA ARG A 381 3.81 -9.16 22.56
C ARG A 381 4.34 -7.96 21.79
N PHE A 382 3.56 -7.51 20.81
CA PHE A 382 3.95 -6.38 19.97
C PHE A 382 4.29 -5.11 20.77
N GLY A 383 5.33 -4.39 20.35
CA GLY A 383 5.75 -3.12 20.93
C GLY A 383 7.12 -2.66 20.42
N ASP A 384 7.67 -1.65 21.08
CA ASP A 384 9.00 -1.08 20.83
C ASP A 384 10.02 -1.35 21.96
N GLY A 385 9.53 -1.84 23.11
CA GLY A 385 10.36 -2.23 24.24
C GLY A 385 11.26 -3.45 23.94
N GLU A 386 12.26 -3.68 24.77
CA GLU A 386 13.24 -4.77 24.57
C GLU A 386 12.63 -6.17 24.62
N ASP A 387 11.55 -6.33 25.40
CA ASP A 387 10.82 -7.60 25.54
C ASP A 387 9.72 -7.79 24.48
N ALA A 388 9.52 -6.81 23.61
CA ALA A 388 8.47 -6.87 22.58
C ALA A 388 8.79 -7.90 21.48
N ASN A 389 7.73 -8.55 20.97
CA ASN A 389 7.81 -9.51 19.88
C ASN A 389 6.49 -9.58 19.08
N PRO A 390 6.39 -9.06 17.85
CA PRO A 390 7.42 -8.32 17.12
C PRO A 390 7.88 -7.04 17.84
N ARG A 391 9.17 -6.73 17.74
CA ARG A 391 9.74 -5.49 18.23
C ARG A 391 9.90 -4.49 17.10
N ASP A 392 9.22 -3.34 17.20
CA ASP A 392 9.37 -2.23 16.27
C ASP A 392 10.62 -1.40 16.63
N LEU A 393 11.57 -1.31 15.72
CA LEU A 393 12.80 -0.56 15.89
C LEU A 393 12.70 0.88 15.36
N GLY A 394 11.56 1.24 14.78
CA GLY A 394 11.33 2.56 14.21
C GLY A 394 11.69 2.68 12.71
N PRO A 395 11.56 3.91 12.16
CA PRO A 395 11.76 4.16 10.73
C PRO A 395 13.23 4.07 10.33
N LEU A 396 13.49 3.76 9.04
CA LEU A 396 14.83 3.84 8.45
C LEU A 396 15.36 5.28 8.44
N GLY A 397 14.49 6.27 8.37
CA GLY A 397 14.84 7.69 8.37
C GLY A 397 15.02 8.28 6.97
N GLU A 398 15.45 9.53 6.91
CA GLU A 398 15.75 10.31 5.71
C GLU A 398 14.64 10.27 4.63
N GLY A 399 13.37 10.29 5.07
CA GLY A 399 12.22 10.32 4.16
C GLY A 399 12.08 9.06 3.30
N GLN A 400 12.49 7.90 3.80
CA GLN A 400 12.18 6.61 3.17
C GLN A 400 10.82 6.12 3.65
N ASP A 401 10.02 5.52 2.73
CA ASP A 401 8.61 5.23 3.00
C ASP A 401 8.18 3.82 2.63
N ARG A 402 8.42 3.38 1.38
CA ARG A 402 8.02 2.05 0.89
C ARG A 402 9.23 1.16 0.66
N PRO A 403 9.55 0.27 1.61
CA PRO A 403 10.73 -0.61 1.56
C PRO A 403 10.46 -1.84 0.68
N ARG A 404 10.61 -1.69 -0.63
CA ARG A 404 10.20 -2.67 -1.65
C ARG A 404 10.96 -3.97 -1.65
N ALA A 405 12.25 -3.95 -1.32
CA ALA A 405 13.10 -5.13 -1.39
C ALA A 405 13.98 -5.25 -0.15
N MET A 406 14.27 -6.48 0.24
CA MET A 406 15.16 -6.78 1.37
C MET A 406 16.01 -7.99 1.04
N ILE A 407 17.29 -7.92 1.34
CA ILE A 407 18.17 -9.09 1.47
C ILE A 407 18.82 -9.07 2.84
N ALA A 408 18.85 -10.21 3.49
CA ALA A 408 19.41 -10.37 4.83
C ALA A 408 20.58 -11.35 4.78
N GLY A 409 21.68 -11.01 5.43
CA GLY A 409 22.80 -11.91 5.62
C GLY A 409 24.16 -11.43 5.18
N PRO A 410 24.35 -10.79 3.99
CA PRO A 410 25.68 -10.34 3.60
C PRO A 410 26.35 -9.52 4.71
N HIS A 411 27.56 -9.93 5.11
CA HIS A 411 28.33 -9.32 6.22
C HIS A 411 27.57 -9.17 7.55
N GLY A 412 26.53 -9.99 7.78
CA GLY A 412 25.69 -9.90 8.99
C GLY A 412 24.77 -8.68 9.01
N LYS A 413 24.52 -8.05 7.87
CA LYS A 413 23.69 -6.87 7.71
C LYS A 413 22.40 -7.16 6.94
N ILE A 414 21.45 -6.25 7.04
CA ILE A 414 20.19 -6.23 6.29
C ILE A 414 20.23 -5.07 5.31
N PHE A 415 20.04 -5.34 4.03
CA PHE A 415 19.98 -4.35 2.96
C PHE A 415 18.54 -4.18 2.51
N ILE A 416 18.06 -2.93 2.44
CA ILE A 416 16.68 -2.60 2.13
C ILE A 416 16.66 -1.56 1.01
N GLY A 417 15.99 -1.90 -0.08
CA GLY A 417 15.70 -0.98 -1.18
C GLY A 417 14.36 -0.30 -0.97
N SER A 418 14.30 1.03 -1.05
CA SER A 418 13.10 1.77 -0.74
C SER A 418 12.76 2.86 -1.75
N TYR A 419 11.47 3.26 -1.74
CA TYR A 419 10.95 4.46 -2.38
C TYR A 419 10.89 5.57 -1.33
N PRO A 420 11.04 6.84 -1.72
CA PRO A 420 10.91 7.96 -0.80
C PRO A 420 9.45 8.18 -0.38
N ASP A 421 9.27 9.02 0.63
CA ASP A 421 7.95 9.46 1.05
C ASP A 421 7.26 10.36 0.00
N TYR A 422 6.05 10.75 0.28
CA TYR A 422 5.20 11.52 -0.64
C TYR A 422 5.85 12.83 -1.08
N GLY A 423 5.71 13.13 -2.37
CA GLY A 423 6.20 14.36 -2.98
C GLY A 423 7.70 14.39 -3.29
N ASN A 424 8.46 13.32 -2.97
CA ASN A 424 9.90 13.27 -3.12
C ASN A 424 10.36 12.27 -4.19
N HIS A 425 11.57 12.50 -4.71
CA HIS A 425 12.28 11.63 -5.62
C HIS A 425 13.55 11.07 -4.97
N GLY A 426 14.10 10.00 -5.54
CA GLY A 426 15.33 9.38 -5.06
C GLY A 426 15.11 8.52 -3.81
N GLY A 427 14.92 7.22 -4.01
CA GLY A 427 14.93 6.24 -2.96
C GLY A 427 16.34 5.95 -2.43
N ALA A 428 16.46 4.94 -1.59
CA ALA A 428 17.72 4.60 -0.94
C ALA A 428 17.99 3.09 -0.94
N ILE A 429 19.28 2.73 -0.84
CA ILE A 429 19.69 1.51 -0.19
C ILE A 429 19.94 1.87 1.27
N SER A 430 19.16 1.26 2.15
CA SER A 430 19.36 1.36 3.60
C SER A 430 20.07 0.12 4.10
N VAL A 431 21.07 0.31 4.96
CA VAL A 431 21.85 -0.76 5.59
C VAL A 431 21.57 -0.75 7.08
N TYR A 432 21.04 -1.84 7.59
CA TYR A 432 20.83 -2.06 9.01
C TYR A 432 21.82 -3.09 9.56
N ASP A 433 22.54 -2.73 10.60
CA ASP A 433 23.42 -3.63 11.35
C ASP A 433 22.72 -4.12 12.64
N PRO A 434 22.24 -5.38 12.68
CA PRO A 434 21.52 -5.91 13.83
C PRO A 434 22.36 -5.99 15.12
N LYS A 435 23.69 -6.14 15.00
CA LYS A 435 24.59 -6.24 16.17
C LYS A 435 24.77 -4.91 16.85
N LYS A 436 24.81 -3.82 16.07
CA LYS A 436 25.02 -2.47 16.56
C LYS A 436 23.73 -1.69 16.74
N ASN A 437 22.62 -2.17 16.17
CA ASN A 437 21.35 -1.44 16.02
C ASN A 437 21.54 -0.11 15.29
N GLU A 438 22.41 -0.07 14.29
CA GLU A 438 22.73 1.12 13.49
C GLU A 438 22.09 1.05 12.11
N ARG A 439 21.72 2.22 11.58
CA ARG A 439 21.14 2.39 10.24
C ARG A 439 21.93 3.43 9.47
N ARG A 440 22.12 3.15 8.18
CA ARG A 440 22.69 4.10 7.22
C ARG A 440 21.90 4.09 5.94
N ASN A 441 21.64 5.26 5.37
CA ASN A 441 20.87 5.43 4.15
C ASN A 441 21.74 6.01 3.04
N TYR A 442 21.78 5.35 1.91
CA TYR A 442 22.47 5.78 0.70
C TYR A 442 21.43 6.21 -0.32
N ARG A 443 21.11 7.51 -0.30
CA ARG A 443 20.11 8.09 -1.21
C ARG A 443 20.71 8.45 -2.56
N HIS A 444 19.84 8.57 -3.56
CA HIS A 444 20.22 9.01 -4.91
C HIS A 444 21.37 8.23 -5.55
N ILE A 445 21.53 6.95 -5.18
CA ILE A 445 22.51 6.07 -5.84
C ILE A 445 22.21 5.94 -7.35
N VAL A 446 20.95 6.08 -7.71
CA VAL A 446 20.46 6.38 -9.07
C VAL A 446 19.71 7.69 -9.01
N LYS A 447 20.06 8.61 -9.89
CA LYS A 447 19.47 9.96 -9.89
C LYS A 447 17.97 9.88 -10.03
N ASP A 448 17.26 10.51 -9.08
CA ASP A 448 15.79 10.67 -9.04
C ASP A 448 14.97 9.37 -9.13
N GLN A 449 15.60 8.20 -8.95
CA GLN A 449 14.96 6.89 -9.02
C GLN A 449 14.87 6.21 -7.63
N SER A 450 13.91 5.35 -7.49
CA SER A 450 13.70 4.49 -6.32
C SER A 450 14.37 3.13 -6.50
N ILE A 451 14.53 2.36 -5.41
CA ILE A 451 15.07 1.01 -5.45
C ILE A 451 13.91 0.02 -5.34
N ALA A 452 13.73 -0.81 -6.38
CA ALA A 452 12.61 -1.72 -6.54
C ALA A 452 12.93 -3.18 -6.23
N SER A 453 14.15 -3.64 -6.52
CA SER A 453 14.57 -5.03 -6.33
C SER A 453 16.03 -5.14 -5.94
N LEU A 454 16.37 -6.22 -5.21
CA LEU A 454 17.72 -6.53 -4.74
C LEU A 454 17.98 -8.03 -4.91
N ALA A 455 19.22 -8.42 -5.28
CA ALA A 455 19.69 -9.80 -5.24
C ALA A 455 21.18 -9.86 -4.88
N TYR A 456 21.57 -10.82 -4.04
CA TYR A 456 22.96 -10.98 -3.64
C TYR A 456 23.70 -11.92 -4.58
N ILE A 457 24.87 -11.50 -5.06
CA ILE A 457 25.76 -12.25 -5.92
C ILE A 457 26.88 -12.81 -5.04
N GLU A 458 26.63 -13.96 -4.43
CA GLU A 458 27.53 -14.53 -3.42
C GLU A 458 28.97 -14.70 -3.93
N LYS A 459 29.14 -15.21 -5.16
CA LYS A 459 30.46 -15.44 -5.78
C LYS A 459 31.33 -14.19 -5.89
N LEU A 460 30.70 -13.01 -6.03
CA LEU A 460 31.40 -11.75 -6.24
C LEU A 460 31.35 -10.84 -5.02
N ASP A 461 30.59 -11.24 -3.99
CA ASP A 461 30.30 -10.40 -2.82
C ASP A 461 29.73 -9.03 -3.23
N LEU A 462 28.80 -9.02 -4.17
CA LEU A 462 28.13 -7.83 -4.68
C LEU A 462 26.61 -7.95 -4.55
N ILE A 463 25.93 -6.82 -4.56
CA ILE A 463 24.48 -6.74 -4.60
C ILE A 463 24.05 -6.19 -5.97
N ALA A 464 23.24 -6.95 -6.71
CA ALA A 464 22.51 -6.46 -7.85
C ALA A 464 21.31 -5.65 -7.38
N VAL A 465 21.12 -4.45 -7.91
CA VAL A 465 20.11 -3.49 -7.51
C VAL A 465 19.31 -3.06 -8.73
N GLY A 466 18.01 -3.30 -8.72
CA GLY A 466 17.09 -2.83 -9.74
C GLY A 466 16.38 -1.57 -9.30
N SER A 467 16.39 -0.54 -10.15
CA SER A 467 15.69 0.72 -9.87
C SER A 467 14.29 0.79 -10.46
N SER A 468 13.56 1.84 -10.09
CA SER A 468 12.31 2.28 -10.70
C SER A 468 12.34 3.80 -10.87
N VAL A 469 11.84 4.28 -12.00
CA VAL A 469 11.70 5.72 -12.27
C VAL A 469 10.62 6.40 -11.40
N ARG A 470 9.81 5.61 -10.67
CA ARG A 470 8.76 6.13 -9.79
C ARG A 470 9.38 6.75 -8.54
N GLY A 471 8.92 7.93 -8.18
CA GLY A 471 9.19 8.54 -6.88
C GLY A 471 8.16 8.14 -5.81
N GLY A 472 8.08 8.94 -4.77
CA GLY A 472 7.06 8.85 -3.72
C GLY A 472 5.66 9.17 -4.24
N GLY A 473 4.64 8.87 -3.44
CA GLY A 473 3.25 9.16 -3.80
C GLY A 473 3.04 10.63 -4.16
N GLY A 474 2.21 10.90 -5.17
CA GLY A 474 1.93 12.27 -5.65
C GLY A 474 3.05 12.91 -6.47
N THR A 475 4.03 12.13 -6.96
CA THR A 475 5.07 12.60 -7.90
C THR A 475 4.84 12.06 -9.30
N ARG A 476 5.42 12.76 -10.28
CA ARG A 476 5.56 12.26 -11.65
C ARG A 476 7.01 11.82 -11.88
N ALA A 477 7.20 10.74 -12.64
CA ALA A 477 8.54 10.29 -12.99
C ALA A 477 9.30 11.37 -13.78
N ILE A 478 10.54 11.63 -13.39
CA ILE A 478 11.47 12.55 -14.06
C ILE A 478 12.31 11.76 -15.08
N GLU A 479 12.86 10.64 -14.62
CA GLU A 479 13.67 9.75 -15.44
C GLU A 479 12.79 8.84 -16.32
N LYS A 480 13.34 8.33 -17.41
CA LYS A 480 12.59 7.55 -18.40
C LYS A 480 12.79 6.04 -18.25
N GLU A 481 14.00 5.61 -17.87
CA GLU A 481 14.42 4.22 -17.91
C GLU A 481 15.04 3.78 -16.59
N ALA A 482 14.69 2.58 -16.17
CA ALA A 482 15.25 1.94 -14.98
C ALA A 482 16.71 1.52 -15.21
N ARG A 483 17.47 1.43 -14.11
CA ARG A 483 18.89 1.09 -14.07
C ARG A 483 19.12 -0.20 -13.29
N LEU A 484 20.05 -1.01 -13.79
CA LEU A 484 20.69 -2.08 -13.02
C LEU A 484 22.00 -1.53 -12.46
N ILE A 485 22.21 -1.73 -11.17
CA ILE A 485 23.40 -1.26 -10.46
C ILE A 485 24.09 -2.45 -9.81
N LEU A 486 25.42 -2.44 -9.77
CA LEU A 486 26.20 -3.27 -8.87
C LEU A 486 26.64 -2.43 -7.68
N TRP A 487 26.31 -2.93 -6.49
CA TRP A 487 26.63 -2.30 -5.22
C TRP A 487 27.63 -3.17 -4.45
N ASP A 488 28.72 -2.57 -3.97
CA ASP A 488 29.69 -3.20 -3.09
C ASP A 488 29.19 -3.08 -1.63
N PRO A 489 28.76 -4.18 -0.98
CA PRO A 489 28.24 -4.13 0.39
C PRO A 489 29.31 -3.86 1.46
N LYS A 490 30.59 -4.06 1.14
CA LYS A 490 31.74 -3.79 2.01
C LYS A 490 32.14 -2.33 1.97
N ALA A 491 32.32 -1.79 0.77
CA ALA A 491 32.66 -0.40 0.55
C ALA A 491 31.44 0.53 0.64
N GLU A 492 30.24 -0.05 0.70
CA GLU A 492 28.93 0.64 0.76
C GLU A 492 28.80 1.69 -0.35
N LYS A 493 29.11 1.31 -1.59
CA LYS A 493 29.07 2.22 -2.75
C LYS A 493 28.67 1.54 -4.04
N LYS A 494 28.12 2.32 -4.94
CA LYS A 494 27.88 1.94 -6.34
C LYS A 494 29.20 1.79 -7.09
N ILE A 495 29.38 0.66 -7.80
CA ILE A 495 30.56 0.37 -8.61
C ILE A 495 30.27 0.24 -10.09
N PHE A 496 28.99 0.08 -10.48
CA PHE A 496 28.57 -0.02 -11.87
C PHE A 496 27.09 0.37 -12.04
N GLU A 497 26.73 0.87 -13.23
CA GLU A 497 25.35 1.22 -13.59
C GLU A 497 25.14 1.05 -15.10
N VAL A 498 23.96 0.48 -15.49
CA VAL A 498 23.57 0.32 -16.90
C VAL A 498 22.05 0.36 -17.05
N VAL A 499 21.53 0.73 -18.22
CA VAL A 499 20.15 0.45 -18.65
C VAL A 499 20.13 -0.97 -19.23
N PRO A 500 19.56 -1.97 -18.53
CA PRO A 500 19.59 -3.35 -19.01
C PRO A 500 18.55 -3.60 -20.11
N VAL A 501 17.42 -2.88 -20.08
CA VAL A 501 16.32 -2.99 -21.04
C VAL A 501 15.84 -1.58 -21.40
N PRO A 502 15.95 -1.16 -22.67
CA PRO A 502 15.40 0.12 -23.12
C PRO A 502 13.90 0.25 -22.80
N GLU A 503 13.48 1.48 -22.50
CA GLU A 503 12.06 1.85 -22.21
C GLU A 503 11.46 1.18 -20.97
N ALA A 504 12.14 0.27 -20.27
CA ALA A 504 11.68 -0.28 -19.02
C ALA A 504 11.73 0.79 -17.91
N ARG A 505 10.64 0.94 -17.18
CA ARG A 505 10.50 1.95 -16.12
C ARG A 505 10.79 1.41 -14.72
N ALA A 506 10.79 0.07 -14.56
CA ALA A 506 11.16 -0.59 -13.32
C ALA A 506 11.76 -1.96 -13.58
N ILE A 507 12.78 -2.34 -12.79
CA ILE A 507 13.25 -3.71 -12.67
C ILE A 507 12.56 -4.28 -11.44
N ILE A 508 11.46 -5.01 -11.66
CA ILE A 508 10.52 -5.41 -10.60
C ILE A 508 10.97 -6.65 -9.81
N SER A 509 11.84 -7.46 -10.39
CA SER A 509 12.39 -8.67 -9.73
C SER A 509 13.78 -8.96 -10.26
N LEU A 510 14.65 -9.47 -9.37
CA LEU A 510 16.00 -9.95 -9.67
C LEU A 510 16.22 -11.32 -9.05
N ALA A 511 16.93 -12.19 -9.75
CA ALA A 511 17.44 -13.45 -9.23
C ALA A 511 18.86 -13.68 -9.74
N VAL A 512 19.67 -14.42 -8.97
CA VAL A 512 21.04 -14.78 -9.32
C VAL A 512 21.13 -16.28 -9.45
N THR A 513 21.69 -16.75 -10.56
CA THR A 513 21.91 -18.17 -10.83
C THR A 513 23.21 -18.68 -10.18
N PRO A 514 23.38 -20.00 -9.96
CA PRO A 514 24.58 -20.57 -9.35
C PRO A 514 25.88 -20.23 -10.08
N ASP A 515 25.85 -19.97 -11.38
CA ASP A 515 27.00 -19.50 -12.17
C ASP A 515 27.30 -18.01 -12.00
N GLY A 516 26.42 -17.27 -11.34
CA GLY A 516 26.58 -15.85 -10.98
C GLY A 516 25.96 -14.88 -11.97
N LEU A 517 25.20 -15.35 -12.97
CA LEU A 517 24.45 -14.49 -13.86
C LEU A 517 23.24 -13.89 -13.16
N ILE A 518 22.90 -12.65 -13.51
CA ILE A 518 21.74 -11.94 -13.00
C ILE A 518 20.62 -12.03 -14.03
N TYR A 519 19.49 -12.57 -13.61
CA TYR A 519 18.23 -12.52 -14.36
C TYR A 519 17.32 -11.46 -13.75
N GLY A 520 16.77 -10.58 -14.59
CA GLY A 520 15.84 -9.55 -14.14
C GLY A 520 14.58 -9.49 -14.99
N ILE A 521 13.46 -9.21 -14.33
CA ILE A 521 12.16 -8.98 -14.96
C ILE A 521 11.84 -7.50 -14.85
N THR A 522 11.36 -6.91 -15.94
CA THR A 522 10.98 -5.51 -16.03
C THR A 522 9.46 -5.31 -16.10
N ASP A 523 8.99 -4.11 -15.79
CA ASP A 523 7.57 -3.75 -15.81
C ASP A 523 6.95 -3.74 -17.22
N ASN A 524 7.76 -3.71 -18.28
CA ASN A 524 7.33 -3.87 -19.68
C ASN A 524 7.48 -5.31 -20.20
N GLU A 525 7.45 -6.31 -19.28
CA GLU A 525 7.37 -7.75 -19.59
C GLU A 525 8.57 -8.30 -20.37
N LYS A 526 9.76 -7.71 -20.18
CA LYS A 526 11.03 -8.23 -20.69
C LYS A 526 11.81 -8.94 -19.60
N VAL A 527 12.59 -9.92 -20.00
CA VAL A 527 13.62 -10.57 -19.17
C VAL A 527 14.98 -10.18 -19.74
N PHE A 528 15.91 -9.84 -18.86
CA PHE A 528 17.31 -9.66 -19.24
C PHE A 528 18.21 -10.60 -18.47
N VAL A 529 19.34 -10.96 -19.10
CA VAL A 529 20.43 -11.72 -18.48
C VAL A 529 21.67 -10.85 -18.50
N PHE A 530 22.20 -10.55 -17.33
CA PHE A 530 23.38 -9.71 -17.17
C PHE A 530 24.53 -10.47 -16.56
N ASP A 531 25.72 -10.30 -17.16
CA ASP A 531 26.97 -10.82 -16.62
C ASP A 531 27.68 -9.78 -15.78
N PRO A 532 27.74 -9.94 -14.44
CA PRO A 532 28.37 -8.95 -13.58
C PRO A 532 29.91 -8.94 -13.67
N VAL A 533 30.53 -9.97 -14.20
CA VAL A 533 32.00 -10.05 -14.40
C VAL A 533 32.38 -9.27 -15.66
N GLN A 534 31.70 -9.56 -16.77
CA GLN A 534 31.93 -8.86 -18.05
C GLN A 534 31.28 -7.47 -18.07
N LYS A 535 30.35 -7.21 -17.13
CA LYS A 535 29.57 -5.96 -17.05
C LYS A 535 28.75 -5.70 -18.32
N GLU A 536 28.15 -6.74 -18.87
CA GLU A 536 27.36 -6.66 -20.11
C GLU A 536 26.00 -7.34 -19.99
N VAL A 537 25.03 -6.82 -20.73
CA VAL A 537 23.74 -7.48 -20.94
C VAL A 537 23.93 -8.54 -22.03
N ARG A 538 23.93 -9.80 -21.65
CA ARG A 538 24.12 -10.91 -22.57
C ARG A 538 22.91 -11.16 -23.45
N LYS A 539 21.72 -11.00 -22.88
CA LYS A 539 20.44 -11.32 -23.53
C LYS A 539 19.32 -10.44 -23.04
N ILE A 540 18.38 -10.17 -23.93
CA ILE A 540 17.07 -9.61 -23.64
C ILE A 540 16.05 -10.41 -24.45
N PHE A 541 14.97 -10.88 -23.82
CA PHE A 541 13.89 -11.59 -24.48
C PHE A 541 12.53 -11.22 -23.86
N ASP A 542 11.47 -11.48 -24.62
CA ASP A 542 10.10 -11.28 -24.12
C ASP A 542 9.75 -12.36 -23.11
N LEU A 543 9.13 -11.96 -21.99
CA LEU A 543 8.60 -12.91 -21.02
C LEU A 543 7.52 -13.81 -21.66
N GLY A 544 6.81 -13.30 -22.68
CA GLY A 544 5.71 -14.01 -23.34
C GLY A 544 4.46 -14.18 -22.49
N LEU A 545 4.48 -13.62 -21.27
CA LEU A 545 3.40 -13.66 -20.29
C LEU A 545 3.13 -12.23 -19.79
N LYS A 546 1.86 -11.95 -19.43
CA LYS A 546 1.40 -10.61 -19.06
C LYS A 546 1.32 -10.42 -17.55
N ARG A 547 1.50 -9.16 -17.12
CA ARG A 547 1.32 -8.73 -15.74
C ARG A 547 2.16 -9.53 -14.73
N PRO A 548 3.50 -9.50 -14.84
CA PRO A 548 4.36 -10.16 -13.87
C PRO A 548 4.13 -9.55 -12.47
N VAL A 549 4.15 -10.41 -11.44
CA VAL A 549 4.00 -10.00 -10.05
C VAL A 549 5.35 -9.49 -9.53
N GLU A 550 5.35 -8.37 -8.82
CA GLU A 550 6.57 -7.80 -8.25
C GLU A 550 7.18 -8.73 -7.19
N VAL A 551 8.51 -8.78 -7.11
CA VAL A 551 9.28 -9.57 -6.13
C VAL A 551 8.89 -11.06 -6.14
N SER A 552 8.63 -11.61 -7.31
CA SER A 552 8.15 -12.98 -7.50
C SER A 552 9.07 -13.79 -8.42
N PHE A 553 10.38 -13.69 -8.25
CA PHE A 553 11.35 -14.38 -9.08
C PHE A 553 12.42 -15.01 -8.18
N GLN A 554 12.44 -16.34 -8.12
CA GLN A 554 13.27 -17.07 -7.17
C GLN A 554 13.81 -18.36 -7.78
N MET A 555 15.04 -18.73 -7.43
CA MET A 555 15.65 -20.01 -7.77
C MET A 555 14.94 -21.15 -7.01
N GLY A 556 14.51 -22.17 -7.73
CA GLY A 556 13.99 -23.40 -7.16
C GLY A 556 15.08 -24.39 -6.73
N PRO A 557 14.73 -25.44 -5.97
CA PRO A 557 15.69 -26.47 -5.51
C PRO A 557 16.25 -27.29 -6.66
N ASP A 558 15.62 -27.25 -7.81
CA ASP A 558 15.91 -27.96 -9.05
C ASP A 558 16.81 -27.18 -10.02
N GLY A 559 17.22 -25.97 -9.63
CA GLY A 559 18.05 -25.08 -10.44
C GLY A 559 17.30 -24.32 -11.51
N LEU A 560 15.96 -24.33 -11.51
CA LEU A 560 15.13 -23.48 -12.37
C LEU A 560 14.77 -22.16 -11.66
N LEU A 561 14.61 -21.10 -12.45
CA LEU A 561 14.11 -19.82 -11.97
C LEU A 561 12.59 -19.78 -12.09
N TYR A 562 11.89 -19.76 -10.96
CA TYR A 562 10.43 -19.66 -10.91
C TYR A 562 9.97 -18.22 -10.80
N GLY A 563 8.88 -17.91 -11.48
CA GLY A 563 8.25 -16.60 -11.43
C GLY A 563 6.74 -16.67 -11.51
N LEU A 564 6.10 -15.57 -11.13
CA LEU A 564 4.65 -15.43 -11.14
C LEU A 564 4.21 -14.28 -12.05
N THR A 565 3.16 -14.53 -12.80
CA THR A 565 2.29 -13.48 -13.34
C THR A 565 0.92 -13.56 -12.65
N GLN A 566 0.05 -12.61 -12.88
CA GLN A 566 -1.30 -12.69 -12.30
C GLN A 566 -2.08 -13.95 -12.73
N GLU A 567 -1.71 -14.55 -13.87
CA GLU A 567 -2.46 -15.65 -14.48
C GLU A 567 -1.66 -16.94 -14.62
N MET A 568 -0.35 -16.95 -14.28
CA MET A 568 0.52 -18.08 -14.59
C MET A 568 1.67 -18.21 -13.60
N ILE A 569 1.97 -19.42 -13.16
CA ILE A 569 3.28 -19.82 -12.64
C ILE A 569 4.12 -20.23 -13.83
N PHE A 570 5.33 -19.72 -13.95
CA PHE A 570 6.26 -20.04 -15.01
C PHE A 570 7.65 -20.36 -14.46
N PHE A 571 8.50 -20.91 -15.30
CA PHE A 571 9.92 -21.07 -15.00
C PHE A 571 10.79 -20.65 -16.17
N ILE A 572 12.05 -20.31 -15.88
CA ILE A 572 13.12 -20.13 -16.85
C ILE A 572 14.23 -21.11 -16.51
N GLN A 573 14.65 -21.92 -17.48
CA GLN A 573 15.84 -22.74 -17.36
C GLN A 573 17.06 -21.85 -17.65
N PRO A 574 18.01 -21.70 -16.72
CA PRO A 574 19.23 -20.95 -16.97
C PRO A 574 19.90 -21.35 -18.28
N GLY A 575 20.31 -20.37 -19.07
CA GLY A 575 20.89 -20.58 -20.40
C GLY A 575 19.87 -20.70 -21.54
N LYS A 576 18.56 -20.76 -21.26
CA LYS A 576 17.50 -20.66 -22.29
C LYS A 576 16.95 -19.23 -22.34
N ASP A 577 16.59 -18.78 -23.55
CA ASP A 577 16.07 -17.43 -23.83
C ASP A 577 14.54 -17.44 -23.90
N GLN A 578 13.90 -18.16 -22.97
CA GLN A 578 12.47 -18.35 -22.96
C GLN A 578 11.96 -18.64 -21.56
N ALA A 579 10.78 -18.06 -21.22
CA ALA A 579 9.99 -18.49 -20.08
C ALA A 579 9.00 -19.58 -20.51
N PHE A 580 8.89 -20.60 -19.69
CA PHE A 580 8.00 -21.74 -19.92
C PHE A 580 6.79 -21.65 -18.98
N PRO A 581 5.57 -21.49 -19.51
CA PRO A 581 4.36 -21.60 -18.70
C PRO A 581 4.29 -22.96 -18.03
N MET A 582 4.04 -23.00 -16.71
CA MET A 582 3.96 -24.24 -15.95
C MET A 582 2.52 -24.56 -15.55
N ALA A 583 1.86 -23.65 -14.83
CA ALA A 583 0.54 -23.90 -14.29
C ALA A 583 -0.31 -22.63 -14.22
N LYS A 584 -1.57 -22.75 -14.63
CA LYS A 584 -2.56 -21.67 -14.50
C LYS A 584 -3.31 -21.84 -13.19
N PRO A 585 -3.21 -20.88 -12.24
CA PRO A 585 -3.95 -20.97 -10.98
C PRO A 585 -5.46 -20.77 -11.20
N PRO A 586 -6.33 -21.32 -10.33
CA PRO A 586 -7.79 -21.17 -10.43
C PRO A 586 -8.26 -19.74 -10.13
N VAL A 587 -7.40 -18.90 -9.55
CA VAL A 587 -7.66 -17.52 -9.17
C VAL A 587 -6.44 -16.65 -9.49
N PRO A 588 -6.61 -15.34 -9.71
CA PRO A 588 -5.47 -14.45 -10.00
C PRO A 588 -4.46 -14.42 -8.85
N ILE A 589 -3.18 -14.51 -9.16
CA ILE A 589 -2.10 -14.28 -8.18
C ILE A 589 -1.93 -12.79 -7.98
N THR A 590 -1.93 -12.34 -6.73
CA THR A 590 -1.87 -10.90 -6.41
C THR A 590 -0.65 -10.49 -5.61
N SER A 591 0.05 -11.43 -4.99
CA SER A 591 1.28 -11.13 -4.24
C SER A 591 2.32 -12.21 -4.42
N GLY A 592 3.58 -11.75 -4.41
CA GLY A 592 4.76 -12.52 -4.68
C GLY A 592 5.09 -13.56 -3.62
N MET A 593 6.07 -14.38 -3.92
CA MET A 593 6.16 -15.75 -3.50
C MET A 593 7.33 -16.04 -2.57
N THR A 594 7.23 -17.22 -1.96
CA THR A 594 8.37 -17.92 -1.43
C THR A 594 8.33 -19.41 -1.83
N ILE A 595 9.51 -19.99 -2.01
CA ILE A 595 9.68 -21.42 -2.25
C ILE A 595 10.23 -22.06 -0.97
N SER A 596 9.55 -23.10 -0.49
CA SER A 596 10.01 -23.91 0.65
C SER A 596 9.91 -25.40 0.28
N GLY A 597 11.07 -26.08 0.20
CA GLY A 597 11.14 -27.39 -0.42
C GLY A 597 10.65 -27.32 -1.88
N ARG A 598 9.68 -28.18 -2.21
CA ARG A 598 9.05 -28.20 -3.55
C ARG A 598 7.75 -27.39 -3.62
N MET A 599 7.42 -26.62 -2.60
CA MET A 599 6.18 -25.85 -2.54
C MET A 599 6.43 -24.38 -2.84
N ILE A 600 5.67 -23.83 -3.78
CA ILE A 600 5.55 -22.38 -4.04
C ILE A 600 4.35 -21.88 -3.25
N TYR A 601 4.55 -20.86 -2.42
CA TYR A 601 3.49 -20.17 -1.66
C TYR A 601 3.29 -18.77 -2.21
N PHE A 602 2.02 -18.35 -2.36
CA PHE A 602 1.67 -17.04 -2.90
C PHE A 602 0.31 -16.57 -2.37
N GLY A 603 0.05 -15.27 -2.47
CA GLY A 603 -1.24 -14.68 -2.13
C GLY A 603 -2.15 -14.51 -3.34
N SER A 604 -3.43 -14.81 -3.15
CA SER A 604 -4.51 -14.42 -4.05
C SER A 604 -5.56 -13.65 -3.26
N HIS A 605 -5.54 -12.33 -3.38
CA HIS A 605 -6.36 -11.44 -2.57
C HIS A 605 -6.17 -11.68 -1.06
N ALA A 606 -7.18 -12.18 -0.37
CA ALA A 606 -7.12 -12.48 1.06
C ALA A 606 -6.72 -13.94 1.37
N ASN A 607 -6.55 -14.79 0.35
CA ASN A 607 -6.27 -16.20 0.52
C ASN A 607 -4.79 -16.52 0.31
N LEU A 608 -4.23 -17.36 1.17
CA LEU A 608 -2.93 -18.00 0.96
C LEU A 608 -3.10 -19.26 0.14
N TYR A 609 -2.26 -19.43 -0.86
CA TYR A 609 -2.22 -20.61 -1.73
C TYR A 609 -0.86 -21.28 -1.70
N GLN A 610 -0.85 -22.59 -1.94
CA GLN A 610 0.34 -23.34 -2.27
C GLN A 610 0.19 -24.05 -3.60
N PHE A 611 1.32 -24.27 -4.26
CA PHE A 611 1.45 -25.07 -5.48
C PHE A 611 2.66 -26.00 -5.36
N GLU A 612 2.51 -27.26 -5.71
CA GLU A 612 3.60 -28.24 -5.68
C GLU A 612 4.34 -28.26 -7.03
N ILE A 613 5.64 -28.04 -6.99
CA ILE A 613 6.53 -28.20 -8.16
C ILE A 613 6.55 -29.69 -8.52
N PRO A 614 6.14 -30.10 -9.74
CA PRO A 614 6.11 -31.51 -10.16
C PRO A 614 7.47 -32.19 -10.06
N SER A 615 7.47 -33.49 -9.72
CA SER A 615 8.70 -34.30 -9.63
C SER A 615 9.33 -34.59 -10.98
N ASP A 616 8.53 -34.58 -12.03
CA ASP A 616 8.87 -35.11 -13.35
C ASP A 616 9.34 -34.04 -14.36
N ASN A 617 9.68 -32.84 -13.89
CA ASN A 617 10.16 -31.74 -14.75
C ASN A 617 11.69 -31.82 -15.04
N PHE A 618 12.33 -32.95 -14.83
CA PHE A 618 13.79 -33.18 -15.03
C PHE A 618 14.12 -34.39 -15.84
#